data_e852e54a1b9254db9e2da9191ec9f26c
#
_entry.id   e852e54a1b9254db9e2da9191ec9f26c
#
_cell.length_a   1.000
_cell.length_b   1.000
_cell.length_c   1.000
_cell.angle_alpha   90.00
_cell.angle_beta   90.00
_cell.angle_gamma   90.00
#
_symmetry.space_group_name_H-M   'P 1'
#
loop_
_entity.id
_entity.type
_entity.pdbx_description
1 polymer ?
#
loop_
_entity_poly.entity_id
_entity_poly.type
_entity_poly.pdbx_seq_one_letter_code
_entity_poly.pdbx_strand_id
1 'polypeptide(L)'
;MELQAVLMAAGGGSRMMDLTYNTPKPLLPVGNKPLIWYPLNLLERVGFEEVIVITTKEVQKMISTDPKVKLDVKMKLDLVCIQEDADMGTADALRHIQQKVKTDVLVVSCDLITDAALHEVVDLFRAHNATLSMLMSKAHEFTETVPGQKGKKKTGEQRDFVGVDDTGKRLLFMANEADLDEGVVIRKSIMRKHPRMHIKTGLVDAHLYCLKKSVVDFLADNKSISSIRGELVPYLVRKQFSKSTNSPKVIDETHQNLKKNDSNISSRDEELLHLTQERSCWNDHRGDMSDAYHGGRLRCYVHIMDEGICYRVNTLAAYIEANRLAPKLFDEPAVHPSAVVSERCLIGADSIIGASCQISDKTSIKRSTIGVSTTVREKVKVTNSIIMHGVTIEEGCNIQGSVICSNAVIGRGADIKYCLVGSAQRIEPDGENWDYWV
;
A
#
# COMPACT_ATOMS: atom_id res chain seq x y z
N MET A 1 -16.17 16.95 -4.37
CA MET A 1 -15.46 16.04 -5.28
C MET A 1 -16.34 14.86 -5.59
N GLU A 2 -16.42 14.42 -6.84
CA GLU A 2 -17.34 13.33 -7.25
C GLU A 2 -16.88 11.92 -6.81
N LEU A 3 -15.67 11.79 -6.29
CA LEU A 3 -15.10 10.54 -5.77
C LEU A 3 -15.17 10.51 -4.25
N GLN A 4 -15.57 9.36 -3.69
CA GLN A 4 -15.42 9.08 -2.26
C GLN A 4 -14.06 8.43 -2.01
N ALA A 5 -13.31 8.93 -1.02
CA ALA A 5 -12.06 8.31 -0.62
C ALA A 5 -12.32 7.13 0.34
N VAL A 6 -11.65 6.01 0.09
CA VAL A 6 -11.69 4.81 0.93
C VAL A 6 -10.27 4.40 1.26
N LEU A 7 -9.94 4.34 2.54
CA LEU A 7 -8.62 3.92 3.02
C LEU A 7 -8.70 2.51 3.64
N MET A 8 -7.90 1.59 3.09
CA MET A 8 -7.81 0.21 3.55
C MET A 8 -6.77 0.09 4.66
N ALA A 9 -7.21 0.01 5.91
CA ALA A 9 -6.35 -0.01 7.10
C ALA A 9 -6.60 -1.21 8.03
N ALA A 10 -7.18 -2.29 7.50
CA ALA A 10 -7.49 -3.50 8.27
C ALA A 10 -6.48 -4.64 8.10
N GLY A 11 -5.46 -4.49 7.26
CA GLY A 11 -4.48 -5.55 7.02
C GLY A 11 -3.57 -5.80 8.22
N GLY A 12 -3.49 -7.06 8.68
CA GLY A 12 -2.74 -7.46 9.89
C GLY A 12 -1.21 -7.42 9.75
N GLY A 13 -0.64 -7.20 8.55
CA GLY A 13 0.82 -7.10 8.38
C GLY A 13 1.58 -8.41 8.49
N SER A 14 1.00 -9.53 8.07
CA SER A 14 1.57 -10.88 8.18
C SER A 14 3.00 -11.06 7.64
N ARG A 15 3.46 -10.18 6.75
CA ARG A 15 4.83 -10.17 6.22
C ARG A 15 5.83 -9.43 7.11
N MET A 16 5.36 -8.78 8.17
CA MET A 16 6.15 -8.00 9.12
C MET A 16 5.72 -8.31 10.55
N MET A 17 5.37 -9.58 10.84
CA MET A 17 4.83 -10.00 12.15
C MET A 17 5.69 -9.54 13.31
N ASP A 18 6.99 -9.47 13.11
CA ASP A 18 7.96 -9.03 14.10
C ASP A 18 7.80 -7.59 14.56
N LEU A 19 7.36 -6.71 13.65
CA LEU A 19 7.05 -5.32 13.95
C LEU A 19 5.59 -5.14 14.38
N THR A 20 4.70 -5.98 13.84
CA THR A 20 3.25 -5.83 14.01
C THR A 20 2.67 -6.62 15.18
N TYR A 21 3.50 -7.34 15.94
CA TYR A 21 3.04 -8.13 17.09
C TYR A 21 2.36 -7.26 18.18
N ASN A 22 2.96 -6.11 18.50
CA ASN A 22 2.45 -5.20 19.54
C ASN A 22 1.94 -3.86 19.00
N THR A 23 2.12 -3.61 17.71
CA THR A 23 1.68 -2.36 17.07
C THR A 23 1.03 -2.68 15.74
N PRO A 24 -0.27 -2.46 15.57
CA PRO A 24 -0.95 -2.71 14.30
C PRO A 24 -0.26 -2.00 13.14
N LYS A 25 -0.20 -2.66 11.98
CA LYS A 25 0.49 -2.16 10.79
C LYS A 25 0.18 -0.70 10.45
N PRO A 26 -1.09 -0.22 10.46
CA PRO A 26 -1.41 1.18 10.15
C PRO A 26 -0.76 2.19 11.10
N LEU A 27 -0.39 1.76 12.30
CA LEU A 27 0.16 2.61 13.35
C LEU A 27 1.68 2.48 13.53
N LEU A 28 2.36 1.66 12.72
CA LEU A 28 3.82 1.58 12.74
C LEU A 28 4.44 2.96 12.49
N PRO A 29 5.39 3.39 13.32
CA PRO A 29 6.00 4.70 13.18
C PRO A 29 6.98 4.73 12.00
N VAL A 30 6.76 5.64 11.06
CA VAL A 30 7.69 5.96 9.98
C VAL A 30 8.03 7.44 10.09
N GLY A 31 9.29 7.79 10.34
CA GLY A 31 9.68 9.18 10.56
C GLY A 31 8.91 9.88 11.68
N ASN A 32 8.54 9.14 12.74
CA ASN A 32 7.71 9.59 13.87
C ASN A 32 6.24 9.93 13.55
N LYS A 33 5.76 9.61 12.34
CA LYS A 33 4.33 9.64 11.99
C LYS A 33 3.82 8.20 11.88
N PRO A 34 2.56 7.91 12.26
CA PRO A 34 1.98 6.60 12.01
C PRO A 34 1.83 6.36 10.50
N LEU A 35 2.04 5.14 10.05
CA LEU A 35 2.03 4.78 8.62
C LEU A 35 0.75 5.23 7.89
N ILE A 36 -0.41 5.12 8.53
CA ILE A 36 -1.70 5.56 7.99
C ILE A 36 -1.76 7.08 7.71
N TRP A 37 -0.90 7.86 8.36
CA TRP A 37 -0.86 9.32 8.17
C TRP A 37 -0.46 9.70 6.74
N TYR A 38 0.42 8.91 6.08
CA TYR A 38 0.91 9.22 4.73
C TYR A 38 -0.19 9.26 3.68
N PRO A 39 -1.02 8.21 3.51
CA PRO A 39 -2.12 8.27 2.56
C PRO A 39 -3.23 9.24 3.00
N LEU A 40 -3.44 9.47 4.30
CA LEU A 40 -4.37 10.50 4.75
C LEU A 40 -3.89 11.89 4.37
N ASN A 41 -2.63 12.22 4.58
CA ASN A 41 -2.03 13.48 4.16
C ASN A 41 -2.09 13.68 2.64
N LEU A 42 -1.85 12.60 1.87
CA LEU A 42 -1.98 12.62 0.42
C LEU A 42 -3.41 12.98 -0.01
N LEU A 43 -4.42 12.37 0.59
CA LEU A 43 -5.84 12.65 0.31
C LEU A 43 -6.23 14.09 0.72
N GLU A 44 -5.77 14.55 1.88
CA GLU A 44 -6.02 15.91 2.36
C GLU A 44 -5.44 16.97 1.43
N ARG A 45 -4.20 16.77 0.97
CA ARG A 45 -3.52 17.69 0.03
C ARG A 45 -4.24 17.83 -1.31
N VAL A 46 -4.94 16.79 -1.75
CA VAL A 46 -5.75 16.81 -2.99
C VAL A 46 -7.13 17.41 -2.75
N GLY A 47 -7.52 17.66 -1.50
CA GLY A 47 -8.73 18.36 -1.12
C GLY A 47 -9.92 17.45 -0.80
N PHE A 48 -9.68 16.21 -0.37
CA PHE A 48 -10.75 15.41 0.24
C PHE A 48 -11.07 15.95 1.64
N GLU A 49 -12.36 16.12 1.92
CA GLU A 49 -12.85 16.59 3.22
C GLU A 49 -13.28 15.44 4.13
N GLU A 50 -13.59 14.28 3.54
CA GLU A 50 -14.04 13.09 4.25
C GLU A 50 -13.42 11.84 3.63
N VAL A 51 -13.07 10.86 4.48
CA VAL A 51 -12.56 9.54 4.05
C VAL A 51 -13.19 8.43 4.87
N ILE A 52 -13.60 7.35 4.20
CA ILE A 52 -14.05 6.12 4.86
C ILE A 52 -12.80 5.27 5.13
N VAL A 53 -12.51 5.03 6.40
CA VAL A 53 -11.35 4.23 6.84
C VAL A 53 -11.85 2.87 7.29
N ILE A 54 -11.50 1.83 6.53
CA ILE A 54 -11.81 0.45 6.92
C ILE A 54 -10.68 -0.06 7.81
N THR A 55 -10.99 -0.39 9.05
CA THR A 55 -9.99 -0.70 10.08
C THR A 55 -10.45 -1.82 11.02
N THR A 56 -9.58 -2.22 11.96
CA THR A 56 -9.93 -3.13 13.05
C THR A 56 -10.36 -2.34 14.29
N LYS A 57 -11.04 -3.02 15.23
CA LYS A 57 -11.44 -2.40 16.51
C LYS A 57 -10.22 -1.96 17.32
N GLU A 58 -9.13 -2.71 17.25
CA GLU A 58 -7.88 -2.40 17.94
C GLU A 58 -7.30 -1.06 17.43
N VAL A 59 -7.14 -0.91 16.12
CA VAL A 59 -6.64 0.32 15.49
C VAL A 59 -7.56 1.51 15.81
N GLN A 60 -8.89 1.33 15.73
CA GLN A 60 -9.85 2.37 16.09
C GLN A 60 -9.66 2.82 17.55
N LYS A 61 -9.53 1.88 18.47
CA LYS A 61 -9.31 2.18 19.90
C LYS A 61 -8.00 2.95 20.09
N MET A 62 -6.90 2.52 19.47
CA MET A 62 -5.61 3.20 19.59
C MET A 62 -5.65 4.61 19.04
N ILE A 63 -6.26 4.84 17.87
CA ILE A 63 -6.43 6.19 17.30
C ILE A 63 -7.23 7.09 18.24
N SER A 64 -8.24 6.55 18.94
CA SER A 64 -9.13 7.32 19.80
C SER A 64 -8.55 7.60 21.20
N THR A 65 -7.71 6.70 21.72
CA THR A 65 -7.28 6.72 23.14
C THR A 65 -5.80 7.03 23.33
N ASP A 66 -4.93 6.75 22.36
CA ASP A 66 -3.49 6.96 22.52
C ASP A 66 -3.08 8.37 22.07
N PRO A 67 -2.67 9.25 22.99
CA PRO A 67 -2.22 10.60 22.66
C PRO A 67 -0.94 10.62 21.82
N LYS A 68 -0.21 9.48 21.72
CA LYS A 68 0.98 9.33 20.88
C LYS A 68 0.61 9.11 19.41
N VAL A 69 -0.60 8.63 19.12
CA VAL A 69 -1.12 8.41 17.76
C VAL A 69 -1.89 9.65 17.32
N LYS A 70 -1.21 10.77 17.11
CA LYS A 70 -1.84 11.96 16.54
C LYS A 70 -1.86 11.88 15.02
N LEU A 71 -3.08 11.78 14.49
CA LEU A 71 -3.33 11.89 13.06
C LEU A 71 -3.56 13.35 12.65
N ASP A 72 -2.71 14.29 12.89
CA ASP A 72 -2.87 15.74 12.62
C ASP A 72 -3.45 16.03 11.21
N VAL A 73 -4.63 15.52 10.93
CA VAL A 73 -5.40 15.70 9.68
C VAL A 73 -6.69 16.45 10.00
N LYS A 74 -7.04 17.40 9.13
CA LYS A 74 -8.28 18.20 9.24
C LYS A 74 -9.49 17.49 8.65
N MET A 75 -9.24 16.46 7.86
CA MET A 75 -10.22 15.66 7.15
C MET A 75 -11.07 14.84 8.14
N LYS A 76 -12.37 14.72 7.86
CA LYS A 76 -13.27 13.88 8.65
C LYS A 76 -13.03 12.41 8.37
N LEU A 77 -12.76 11.63 9.42
CA LEU A 77 -12.54 10.18 9.33
C LEU A 77 -13.83 9.43 9.69
N ASP A 78 -14.43 8.71 8.74
CA ASP A 78 -15.52 7.76 9.00
C ASP A 78 -14.92 6.37 9.23
N LEU A 79 -14.68 6.00 10.49
CA LEU A 79 -14.05 4.74 10.86
C LEU A 79 -15.07 3.59 10.80
N VAL A 80 -14.84 2.63 9.91
CA VAL A 80 -15.65 1.42 9.76
C VAL A 80 -14.84 0.22 10.22
N CYS A 81 -15.27 -0.42 11.31
CA CYS A 81 -14.59 -1.58 11.85
C CYS A 81 -15.08 -2.88 11.21
N ILE A 82 -14.13 -3.69 10.79
CA ILE A 82 -14.36 -5.08 10.41
C ILE A 82 -13.94 -6.02 11.53
N GLN A 83 -14.49 -7.24 11.55
CA GLN A 83 -14.13 -8.24 12.53
C GLN A 83 -12.76 -8.83 12.22
N GLU A 84 -11.94 -9.03 13.25
CA GLU A 84 -10.55 -9.54 13.12
C GLU A 84 -10.50 -11.03 12.77
N ASP A 85 -11.53 -11.78 13.15
CA ASP A 85 -11.61 -13.24 12.96
C ASP A 85 -11.97 -13.66 11.53
N ALA A 86 -12.30 -12.71 10.67
CA ALA A 86 -12.61 -13.00 9.29
C ALA A 86 -11.34 -12.86 8.45
N ASP A 87 -10.99 -13.92 7.72
CA ASP A 87 -9.93 -13.91 6.69
C ASP A 87 -10.40 -13.06 5.48
N MET A 88 -10.67 -11.77 5.76
CA MET A 88 -11.27 -10.82 4.83
C MET A 88 -10.19 -10.22 3.93
N GLY A 89 -10.36 -10.46 2.64
CA GLY A 89 -9.54 -9.80 1.62
C GLY A 89 -9.93 -8.32 1.39
N THR A 90 -9.17 -7.65 0.56
CA THR A 90 -9.40 -6.22 0.26
C THR A 90 -10.72 -5.96 -0.49
N ALA A 91 -11.18 -6.89 -1.33
CA ALA A 91 -12.48 -6.80 -1.99
C ALA A 91 -13.64 -7.06 -1.03
N ASP A 92 -13.45 -7.96 -0.05
CA ASP A 92 -14.45 -8.21 1.00
C ASP A 92 -14.63 -6.96 1.88
N ALA A 93 -13.53 -6.31 2.24
CA ALA A 93 -13.56 -5.06 2.99
C ALA A 93 -14.33 -3.95 2.23
N LEU A 94 -14.11 -3.83 0.91
CA LEU A 94 -14.85 -2.89 0.07
C LEU A 94 -16.34 -3.25 -0.03
N ARG A 95 -16.66 -4.53 -0.11
CA ARG A 95 -18.05 -5.05 -0.08
C ARG A 95 -18.73 -4.69 1.22
N HIS A 96 -18.04 -4.78 2.35
CA HIS A 96 -18.60 -4.46 3.66
C HIS A 96 -19.12 -3.01 3.77
N ILE A 97 -18.50 -2.08 3.05
CA ILE A 97 -18.88 -0.66 3.05
C ILE A 97 -19.82 -0.29 1.87
N GLN A 98 -20.28 -1.24 1.06
CA GLN A 98 -21.04 -0.97 -0.16
C GLN A 98 -22.22 0.00 0.07
N GLN A 99 -22.96 -0.14 1.18
CA GLN A 99 -24.06 0.74 1.51
C GLN A 99 -23.65 2.20 1.81
N LYS A 100 -22.42 2.44 2.22
CA LYS A 100 -21.86 3.78 2.45
C LYS A 100 -21.33 4.42 1.17
N VAL A 101 -21.07 3.63 0.14
CA VAL A 101 -20.55 4.10 -1.14
C VAL A 101 -21.71 4.64 -1.99
N LYS A 102 -21.70 5.96 -2.22
CA LYS A 102 -22.73 6.67 -2.99
C LYS A 102 -22.28 7.04 -4.39
N THR A 103 -20.98 7.26 -4.59
CA THR A 103 -20.35 7.68 -5.84
C THR A 103 -19.23 6.73 -6.22
N ASP A 104 -18.53 7.03 -7.31
CA ASP A 104 -17.28 6.35 -7.64
C ASP A 104 -16.26 6.51 -6.51
N VAL A 105 -15.35 5.56 -6.36
CA VAL A 105 -14.42 5.52 -5.22
C VAL A 105 -12.96 5.63 -5.62
N LEU A 106 -12.18 6.31 -4.79
CA LEU A 106 -10.73 6.26 -4.76
C LEU A 106 -10.31 5.39 -3.58
N VAL A 107 -9.81 4.20 -3.86
CA VAL A 107 -9.35 3.23 -2.85
C VAL A 107 -7.84 3.36 -2.70
N VAL A 108 -7.36 3.52 -1.47
CA VAL A 108 -5.93 3.65 -1.15
C VAL A 108 -5.58 2.68 -0.02
N SER A 109 -4.41 2.06 -0.10
CA SER A 109 -3.88 1.23 1.00
C SER A 109 -3.20 2.09 2.06
N CYS A 110 -3.35 1.72 3.34
CA CYS A 110 -2.73 2.44 4.46
C CYS A 110 -1.20 2.39 4.47
N ASP A 111 -0.61 1.46 3.72
CA ASP A 111 0.84 1.24 3.66
C ASP A 111 1.52 1.93 2.46
N LEU A 112 0.80 2.72 1.69
CA LEU A 112 1.32 3.47 0.56
C LEU A 112 2.04 4.74 1.01
N ILE A 113 3.30 4.89 0.59
CA ILE A 113 4.04 6.15 0.67
C ILE A 113 4.37 6.59 -0.75
N THR A 114 3.86 7.76 -1.15
CA THR A 114 4.05 8.25 -2.50
C THR A 114 3.99 9.78 -2.56
N ASP A 115 4.76 10.35 -3.48
CA ASP A 115 4.68 11.74 -3.93
C ASP A 115 3.91 11.87 -5.25
N ALA A 116 3.28 10.79 -5.72
CA ALA A 116 2.53 10.76 -6.97
C ALA A 116 1.44 11.84 -7.02
N ALA A 117 1.31 12.43 -8.18
CA ALA A 117 0.25 13.38 -8.50
C ALA A 117 -1.08 12.63 -8.72
N LEU A 118 -1.92 12.53 -7.69
CA LEU A 118 -3.18 11.78 -7.73
C LEU A 118 -4.10 12.20 -8.88
N HIS A 119 -4.04 13.48 -9.30
CA HIS A 119 -4.87 13.98 -10.39
C HIS A 119 -4.60 13.21 -11.69
N GLU A 120 -3.40 12.73 -11.95
CA GLU A 120 -3.10 11.97 -13.18
C GLU A 120 -3.88 10.65 -13.25
N VAL A 121 -4.04 9.95 -12.13
CA VAL A 121 -4.85 8.73 -12.04
C VAL A 121 -6.35 9.04 -12.16
N VAL A 122 -6.80 10.13 -11.51
CA VAL A 122 -8.19 10.59 -11.52
C VAL A 122 -8.58 11.11 -12.90
N ASP A 123 -7.69 11.85 -13.57
CA ASP A 123 -7.95 12.41 -14.90
C ASP A 123 -8.04 11.30 -15.95
N LEU A 124 -7.20 10.26 -15.87
CA LEU A 124 -7.38 9.06 -16.71
C LEU A 124 -8.74 8.40 -16.48
N PHE A 125 -9.16 8.27 -15.22
CA PHE A 125 -10.45 7.70 -14.86
C PHE A 125 -11.60 8.49 -15.46
N ARG A 126 -11.55 9.82 -15.37
CA ARG A 126 -12.60 10.72 -15.86
C ARG A 126 -12.59 10.86 -17.37
N ALA A 127 -11.44 11.17 -17.96
CA ALA A 127 -11.31 11.44 -19.40
C ALA A 127 -11.77 10.27 -20.26
N HIS A 128 -11.55 9.05 -19.79
CA HIS A 128 -11.92 7.85 -20.53
C HIS A 128 -13.20 7.16 -20.01
N ASN A 129 -13.89 7.75 -19.06
CA ASN A 129 -15.01 7.11 -18.37
C ASN A 129 -14.64 5.66 -17.96
N ALA A 130 -13.48 5.53 -17.33
CA ALA A 130 -12.89 4.22 -17.03
C ALA A 130 -13.69 3.47 -15.96
N THR A 131 -13.71 2.16 -16.04
CA THR A 131 -14.25 1.28 -14.99
C THR A 131 -13.25 1.14 -13.85
N LEU A 132 -11.95 1.13 -14.21
CA LEU A 132 -10.80 1.07 -13.32
C LEU A 132 -9.70 1.99 -13.84
N SER A 133 -9.11 2.77 -12.96
CA SER A 133 -7.79 3.38 -13.16
C SER A 133 -6.92 3.10 -11.95
N MET A 134 -5.65 2.76 -12.16
CA MET A 134 -4.74 2.37 -11.08
C MET A 134 -3.38 3.01 -11.21
N LEU A 135 -2.68 3.10 -10.08
CA LEU A 135 -1.29 3.55 -10.01
C LEU A 135 -0.36 2.34 -9.95
N MET A 136 0.66 2.36 -10.79
CA MET A 136 1.78 1.43 -10.70
C MET A 136 3.11 2.19 -10.66
N SER A 137 4.11 1.60 -10.07
CA SER A 137 5.48 2.13 -10.03
C SER A 137 6.48 1.07 -10.46
N LYS A 138 7.69 1.50 -10.79
CA LYS A 138 8.81 0.58 -10.96
C LYS A 138 9.13 -0.10 -9.63
N ALA A 139 9.47 -1.39 -9.67
CA ALA A 139 9.90 -2.11 -8.49
C ALA A 139 11.14 -1.44 -7.89
N HIS A 140 11.09 -1.15 -6.61
CA HIS A 140 12.22 -0.53 -5.90
C HIS A 140 13.19 -1.61 -5.45
N GLU A 141 14.48 -1.44 -5.75
CA GLU A 141 15.52 -2.32 -5.23
C GLU A 141 16.06 -1.76 -3.92
N PHE A 142 15.69 -2.42 -2.81
CA PHE A 142 16.21 -2.07 -1.50
C PHE A 142 17.68 -2.46 -1.39
N THR A 143 18.55 -1.48 -1.20
CA THR A 143 20.01 -1.68 -1.12
C THR A 143 20.51 -1.94 0.29
N GLU A 144 19.71 -1.62 1.30
CA GLU A 144 20.11 -1.76 2.72
C GLU A 144 20.06 -3.22 3.18
N THR A 145 20.98 -3.56 4.07
CA THR A 145 21.00 -4.87 4.72
C THR A 145 19.87 -4.96 5.71
N VAL A 146 19.00 -5.95 5.53
CA VAL A 146 17.85 -6.17 6.41
C VAL A 146 18.31 -6.92 7.67
N PRO A 147 17.99 -6.44 8.88
CA PRO A 147 18.25 -7.16 10.12
C PRO A 147 17.75 -8.61 10.07
N GLY A 148 18.52 -9.54 10.60
CA GLY A 148 18.16 -10.95 10.66
C GLY A 148 18.29 -11.76 9.37
N GLN A 149 18.70 -11.15 8.25
CA GLN A 149 18.83 -11.83 6.95
C GLN A 149 20.28 -12.02 6.49
N LYS A 150 21.09 -12.82 7.17
CA LYS A 150 22.39 -13.23 6.64
C LYS A 150 22.19 -14.26 5.52
N GLY A 151 22.55 -13.88 4.29
CA GLY A 151 22.70 -14.82 3.16
C GLY A 151 21.43 -15.32 2.48
N LYS A 152 20.23 -14.85 2.80
CA LYS A 152 19.02 -15.16 2.03
C LYS A 152 18.90 -14.22 0.83
N LYS A 153 18.56 -14.79 -0.34
CA LYS A 153 18.19 -14.00 -1.53
C LYS A 153 17.21 -12.92 -1.10
N LYS A 154 17.48 -11.67 -1.48
CA LYS A 154 16.53 -10.56 -1.34
C LYS A 154 15.19 -11.03 -1.90
N THR A 155 14.18 -11.13 -1.07
CA THR A 155 12.80 -11.32 -1.53
C THR A 155 12.41 -10.02 -2.21
N GLY A 156 12.53 -9.99 -3.53
CA GLY A 156 12.07 -8.86 -4.32
C GLY A 156 10.58 -8.62 -4.08
N GLU A 157 10.14 -7.39 -4.29
CA GLU A 157 8.71 -7.10 -4.36
C GLU A 157 8.06 -7.97 -5.43
N GLN A 158 6.81 -8.38 -5.19
CA GLN A 158 6.03 -9.11 -6.19
C GLN A 158 5.81 -8.21 -7.41
N ARG A 159 6.44 -8.59 -8.52
CA ARG A 159 6.40 -7.85 -9.78
C ARG A 159 5.22 -8.31 -10.63
N ASP A 160 4.69 -7.39 -11.42
CA ASP A 160 3.62 -7.67 -12.35
C ASP A 160 4.10 -7.45 -13.79
N PHE A 161 3.64 -8.31 -14.69
CA PHE A 161 3.74 -8.12 -16.13
C PHE A 161 2.50 -7.36 -16.59
N VAL A 162 2.70 -6.23 -17.22
CA VAL A 162 1.62 -5.33 -17.62
C VAL A 162 1.68 -5.05 -19.09
N GLY A 163 0.61 -5.38 -19.80
CA GLY A 163 0.43 -5.02 -21.20
C GLY A 163 -0.34 -3.71 -21.33
N VAL A 164 0.23 -2.73 -21.99
CA VAL A 164 -0.41 -1.44 -22.27
C VAL A 164 -0.51 -1.18 -23.76
N ASP A 165 -1.40 -0.31 -24.17
CA ASP A 165 -1.52 0.13 -25.56
C ASP A 165 -0.32 1.01 -26.00
N ASP A 166 -0.35 1.53 -27.22
CA ASP A 166 0.68 2.40 -27.77
C ASP A 166 0.77 3.76 -27.05
N THR A 167 -0.30 4.20 -26.38
CA THR A 167 -0.30 5.40 -25.53
C THR A 167 0.35 5.16 -24.17
N GLY A 168 0.54 3.91 -23.78
CA GLY A 168 1.08 3.49 -22.49
C GLY A 168 0.11 3.66 -21.32
N LYS A 169 -1.17 3.93 -21.58
CA LYS A 169 -2.16 4.30 -20.56
C LYS A 169 -3.28 3.27 -20.40
N ARG A 170 -3.73 2.63 -21.48
CA ARG A 170 -4.78 1.62 -21.41
C ARG A 170 -4.22 0.28 -20.98
N LEU A 171 -4.76 -0.27 -19.91
CA LEU A 171 -4.36 -1.56 -19.35
C LEU A 171 -5.04 -2.69 -20.13
N LEU A 172 -4.25 -3.46 -20.89
CA LEU A 172 -4.73 -4.52 -21.78
C LEU A 172 -4.54 -5.92 -21.20
N PHE A 173 -3.50 -6.08 -20.39
CA PHE A 173 -3.10 -7.36 -19.81
C PHE A 173 -2.41 -7.12 -18.48
N MET A 174 -2.63 -8.02 -17.53
CA MET A 174 -1.93 -8.02 -16.23
C MET A 174 -1.81 -9.47 -15.74
N ALA A 175 -0.61 -9.84 -15.32
CA ALA A 175 -0.33 -11.10 -14.66
C ALA A 175 0.77 -10.91 -13.61
N ASN A 176 0.66 -11.64 -12.51
CA ASN A 176 1.71 -11.64 -11.49
C ASN A 176 2.88 -12.52 -11.94
N GLU A 177 4.10 -12.12 -11.68
CA GLU A 177 5.31 -12.90 -12.03
C GLU A 177 5.30 -14.28 -11.35
N ALA A 178 4.76 -14.38 -10.14
CA ALA A 178 4.69 -15.63 -9.39
C ALA A 178 3.69 -16.64 -9.97
N ASP A 179 2.73 -16.18 -10.78
CA ASP A 179 1.69 -17.02 -11.39
C ASP A 179 2.08 -17.52 -12.79
N LEU A 180 3.28 -17.18 -13.26
CA LEU A 180 3.76 -17.49 -14.60
C LEU A 180 4.79 -18.63 -14.55
N ASP A 181 4.35 -19.87 -14.79
CA ASP A 181 5.22 -21.05 -14.76
C ASP A 181 6.11 -21.16 -16.01
N GLU A 182 5.58 -20.93 -17.21
CA GLU A 182 6.31 -21.17 -18.47
C GLU A 182 6.28 -20.00 -19.46
N GLY A 183 5.42 -19.00 -19.28
CA GLY A 183 5.33 -17.87 -20.20
C GLY A 183 4.05 -17.05 -20.10
N VAL A 184 4.07 -15.91 -20.76
CA VAL A 184 2.94 -14.97 -20.79
C VAL A 184 1.98 -15.35 -21.91
N VAL A 185 0.76 -15.76 -21.55
CA VAL A 185 -0.29 -16.10 -22.53
C VAL A 185 -1.19 -14.90 -22.80
N ILE A 186 -1.12 -14.34 -23.99
CA ILE A 186 -1.95 -13.21 -24.41
C ILE A 186 -3.02 -13.67 -25.40
N ARG A 187 -4.26 -13.25 -25.16
CA ARG A 187 -5.39 -13.60 -26.04
C ARG A 187 -5.24 -12.94 -27.41
N LYS A 188 -5.48 -13.71 -28.49
CA LYS A 188 -5.46 -13.21 -29.87
C LYS A 188 -6.43 -12.03 -30.10
N SER A 189 -7.54 -11.97 -29.37
CA SER A 189 -8.50 -10.86 -29.43
C SER A 189 -7.89 -9.52 -29.00
N ILE A 190 -6.97 -9.52 -28.04
CA ILE A 190 -6.25 -8.32 -27.58
C ILE A 190 -5.28 -7.87 -28.67
N MET A 191 -4.43 -8.79 -29.15
CA MET A 191 -3.43 -8.47 -30.17
C MET A 191 -4.05 -8.01 -31.51
N ARG A 192 -5.26 -8.51 -31.83
CA ARG A 192 -5.97 -8.07 -33.04
C ARG A 192 -6.50 -6.63 -32.91
N LYS A 193 -6.94 -6.22 -31.71
CA LYS A 193 -7.45 -4.86 -31.44
C LYS A 193 -6.32 -3.88 -31.14
N HIS A 194 -5.25 -4.34 -30.52
CA HIS A 194 -4.09 -3.54 -30.09
C HIS A 194 -2.79 -4.16 -30.61
N PRO A 195 -2.49 -4.05 -31.93
CA PRO A 195 -1.31 -4.69 -32.52
C PRO A 195 0.02 -4.10 -32.03
N ARG A 196 0.00 -2.87 -31.48
CA ARG A 196 1.16 -2.17 -30.90
C ARG A 196 1.13 -2.19 -29.38
N MET A 197 0.79 -3.33 -28.79
CA MET A 197 0.83 -3.49 -27.36
C MET A 197 2.26 -3.56 -26.84
N HIS A 198 2.56 -2.85 -25.76
CA HIS A 198 3.84 -2.89 -25.05
C HIS A 198 3.70 -3.70 -23.78
N ILE A 199 4.61 -4.65 -23.55
CA ILE A 199 4.68 -5.38 -22.28
C ILE A 199 5.75 -4.73 -21.43
N LYS A 200 5.35 -4.23 -20.26
CA LYS A 200 6.24 -3.69 -19.25
C LYS A 200 6.44 -4.72 -18.13
N THR A 201 7.67 -4.87 -17.69
CA THR A 201 8.07 -5.79 -16.63
C THR A 201 8.65 -5.01 -15.46
N GLY A 202 8.74 -5.64 -14.28
CA GLY A 202 9.31 -4.98 -13.11
C GLY A 202 8.44 -3.86 -12.53
N LEU A 203 7.13 -3.89 -12.79
CA LEU A 203 6.17 -2.99 -12.19
C LEU A 203 5.58 -3.59 -10.91
N VAL A 204 5.22 -2.71 -9.99
CA VAL A 204 4.56 -3.04 -8.71
C VAL A 204 3.28 -2.23 -8.59
N ASP A 205 2.23 -2.91 -8.16
CA ASP A 205 0.94 -2.27 -7.87
C ASP A 205 1.03 -1.44 -6.58
N ALA A 206 0.77 -0.14 -6.68
CA ALA A 206 0.76 0.79 -5.57
C ALA A 206 -0.45 0.62 -4.62
N HIS A 207 -1.41 -0.22 -4.97
CA HIS A 207 -2.71 -0.36 -4.28
C HIS A 207 -3.45 0.98 -4.12
N LEU A 208 -3.48 1.73 -5.22
CA LEU A 208 -4.27 2.93 -5.39
C LEU A 208 -5.11 2.77 -6.65
N TYR A 209 -6.44 2.79 -6.46
CA TYR A 209 -7.40 2.48 -7.51
C TYR A 209 -8.55 3.48 -7.54
N CYS A 210 -8.89 4.02 -8.70
CA CYS A 210 -10.19 4.62 -8.94
C CYS A 210 -11.12 3.55 -9.52
N LEU A 211 -12.25 3.32 -8.90
CA LEU A 211 -13.24 2.32 -9.30
C LEU A 211 -14.61 2.97 -9.46
N LYS A 212 -15.35 2.57 -10.49
CA LYS A 212 -16.77 2.94 -10.60
C LYS A 212 -17.58 2.34 -9.47
N LYS A 213 -18.61 3.06 -9.04
CA LYS A 213 -19.61 2.55 -8.08
C LYS A 213 -20.20 1.23 -8.53
N SER A 214 -20.47 1.05 -9.82
CA SER A 214 -20.99 -0.20 -10.39
C SER A 214 -20.10 -1.41 -10.12
N VAL A 215 -18.78 -1.23 -9.99
CA VAL A 215 -17.85 -2.31 -9.62
C VAL A 215 -18.00 -2.67 -8.14
N VAL A 216 -18.25 -1.69 -7.27
CA VAL A 216 -18.52 -1.94 -5.84
C VAL A 216 -19.84 -2.68 -5.66
N ASP A 217 -20.87 -2.29 -6.44
CA ASP A 217 -22.16 -2.97 -6.44
C ASP A 217 -22.04 -4.41 -6.97
N PHE A 218 -21.27 -4.61 -8.05
CA PHE A 218 -20.95 -5.95 -8.56
C PHE A 218 -20.26 -6.84 -7.52
N LEU A 219 -19.35 -6.29 -6.72
CA LEU A 219 -18.71 -7.04 -5.63
C LEU A 219 -19.71 -7.47 -4.55
N ALA A 220 -20.77 -6.72 -4.31
CA ALA A 220 -21.81 -7.09 -3.33
C ALA A 220 -22.46 -8.42 -3.68
N ASP A 221 -22.72 -8.65 -4.97
CA ASP A 221 -23.35 -9.86 -5.48
C ASP A 221 -22.37 -11.01 -5.73
N ASN A 222 -21.08 -10.69 -5.93
CA ASN A 222 -20.04 -11.65 -6.27
C ASN A 222 -19.06 -11.91 -5.11
N LYS A 223 -19.45 -12.79 -4.18
CA LYS A 223 -18.67 -13.15 -3.00
C LYS A 223 -17.39 -13.98 -3.28
N SER A 224 -17.23 -14.48 -4.49
CA SER A 224 -16.04 -15.27 -4.89
C SER A 224 -14.78 -14.44 -5.09
N ILE A 225 -14.90 -13.10 -5.17
CA ILE A 225 -13.77 -12.19 -5.32
C ILE A 225 -13.44 -11.63 -3.95
N SER A 226 -12.31 -12.02 -3.38
CA SER A 226 -11.85 -11.58 -2.06
C SER A 226 -10.75 -10.51 -2.13
N SER A 227 -9.93 -10.50 -3.19
CA SER A 227 -8.80 -9.60 -3.37
C SER A 227 -9.00 -8.61 -4.51
N ILE A 228 -8.76 -7.31 -4.26
CA ILE A 228 -8.77 -6.30 -5.34
C ILE A 228 -7.63 -6.57 -6.32
N ARG A 229 -6.37 -6.65 -5.84
CA ARG A 229 -5.21 -6.86 -6.70
C ARG A 229 -5.21 -8.24 -7.36
N GLY A 230 -5.40 -9.29 -6.57
CA GLY A 230 -5.23 -10.67 -7.03
C GLY A 230 -6.34 -11.17 -7.93
N GLU A 231 -7.57 -10.66 -7.75
CA GLU A 231 -8.76 -11.23 -8.40
C GLU A 231 -9.56 -10.18 -9.18
N LEU A 232 -9.95 -9.07 -8.54
CA LEU A 232 -10.83 -8.07 -9.17
C LEU A 232 -10.16 -7.39 -10.37
N VAL A 233 -8.95 -6.88 -10.21
CA VAL A 233 -8.24 -6.16 -11.28
C VAL A 233 -7.97 -7.09 -12.47
N PRO A 234 -7.39 -8.29 -12.31
CA PRO A 234 -7.22 -9.22 -13.42
C PRO A 234 -8.55 -9.65 -14.06
N TYR A 235 -9.62 -9.77 -13.28
CA TYR A 235 -10.96 -10.07 -13.79
C TYR A 235 -11.46 -8.96 -14.71
N LEU A 236 -11.45 -7.70 -14.27
CA LEU A 236 -11.88 -6.53 -15.06
C LEU A 236 -11.06 -6.39 -16.34
N VAL A 237 -9.73 -6.53 -16.24
CA VAL A 237 -8.80 -6.44 -17.39
C VAL A 237 -9.12 -7.51 -18.43
N ARG A 238 -9.37 -8.75 -18.02
CA ARG A 238 -9.73 -9.85 -18.95
C ARG A 238 -11.11 -9.64 -19.58
N LYS A 239 -12.06 -9.06 -18.84
CA LYS A 239 -13.43 -8.88 -19.31
C LYS A 239 -13.60 -7.74 -20.33
N GLN A 240 -12.70 -6.78 -20.38
CA GLN A 240 -12.70 -5.75 -21.45
C GLN A 240 -12.78 -6.33 -22.88
N PHE A 241 -12.25 -7.55 -23.09
CA PHE A 241 -12.11 -8.19 -24.38
C PHE A 241 -13.05 -9.41 -24.58
N SER A 242 -13.96 -9.63 -23.63
CA SER A 242 -14.98 -10.65 -23.77
C SER A 242 -16.03 -10.18 -24.76
N LYS A 243 -16.48 -11.08 -25.66
CA LYS A 243 -17.59 -10.78 -26.56
C LYS A 243 -18.88 -10.68 -25.73
N SER A 244 -19.66 -9.63 -25.96
CA SER A 244 -21.05 -9.60 -25.51
C SER A 244 -21.81 -10.75 -26.21
N THR A 245 -22.47 -11.59 -25.46
CA THR A 245 -23.22 -12.77 -25.97
C THR A 245 -24.50 -12.39 -26.72
N ASN A 246 -24.75 -11.12 -26.98
CA ASN A 246 -25.93 -10.59 -27.69
C ASN A 246 -25.83 -10.70 -29.23
N SER A 247 -25.00 -11.59 -29.79
CA SER A 247 -25.18 -12.01 -31.19
C SER A 247 -26.26 -13.10 -31.23
N PRO A 248 -27.30 -13.02 -32.10
CA PRO A 248 -28.26 -14.10 -32.24
C PRO A 248 -27.51 -15.39 -32.57
N LYS A 249 -27.67 -16.42 -31.73
CA LYS A 249 -27.14 -17.75 -31.98
C LYS A 249 -27.73 -18.27 -33.26
N VAL A 250 -26.93 -18.38 -34.31
CA VAL A 250 -27.17 -19.38 -35.36
C VAL A 250 -27.00 -20.71 -34.66
N ILE A 251 -28.08 -21.44 -34.51
CA ILE A 251 -28.14 -22.75 -33.88
C ILE A 251 -27.50 -23.72 -34.85
N ASP A 252 -26.26 -24.12 -34.60
CA ASP A 252 -25.69 -25.29 -35.20
C ASP A 252 -25.77 -26.45 -34.19
N GLU A 253 -26.70 -27.34 -34.46
CA GLU A 253 -27.07 -28.50 -33.62
C GLU A 253 -26.05 -29.65 -33.83
N THR A 254 -24.85 -29.55 -33.30
CA THR A 254 -23.97 -30.71 -33.10
C THR A 254 -22.91 -30.37 -32.05
N HIS A 255 -23.11 -30.82 -30.85
CA HIS A 255 -22.23 -31.17 -29.75
C HIS A 255 -22.84 -30.76 -28.37
N GLN A 256 -23.83 -31.55 -27.99
CA GLN A 256 -24.25 -31.61 -26.57
C GLN A 256 -23.24 -32.53 -25.88
N ASN A 257 -22.44 -31.98 -24.94
CA ASN A 257 -21.98 -32.68 -23.72
C ASN A 257 -20.74 -32.07 -23.03
N LEU A 258 -20.59 -30.72 -22.98
CA LEU A 258 -19.52 -30.11 -22.15
C LEU A 258 -19.87 -28.72 -21.60
N LYS A 259 -21.15 -28.42 -21.30
CA LYS A 259 -21.57 -27.05 -20.97
C LYS A 259 -22.38 -26.94 -19.65
N LYS A 260 -21.96 -27.55 -18.56
CA LYS A 260 -22.66 -27.32 -17.27
C LYS A 260 -21.96 -26.34 -16.33
N ASN A 261 -20.70 -25.96 -16.58
CA ASN A 261 -19.98 -25.01 -15.69
C ASN A 261 -19.86 -23.58 -16.23
N ASP A 262 -20.18 -23.33 -17.51
CA ASP A 262 -20.04 -21.99 -18.11
C ASP A 262 -21.29 -21.09 -17.99
N SER A 263 -22.45 -21.64 -17.65
CA SER A 263 -23.71 -20.88 -17.61
C SER A 263 -23.76 -19.88 -16.44
N ASN A 264 -23.16 -20.20 -15.29
CA ASN A 264 -23.14 -19.31 -14.14
C ASN A 264 -22.13 -18.14 -14.29
N ILE A 265 -21.12 -18.31 -15.13
CA ILE A 265 -20.12 -17.26 -15.39
C ILE A 265 -20.69 -16.24 -16.38
N SER A 266 -21.51 -16.68 -17.35
CA SER A 266 -22.13 -15.81 -18.37
C SER A 266 -23.14 -14.82 -17.76
N SER A 267 -23.93 -15.25 -16.78
CA SER A 267 -24.95 -14.37 -16.15
C SER A 267 -24.32 -13.24 -15.33
N ARG A 268 -23.24 -13.53 -14.60
CA ARG A 268 -22.50 -12.54 -13.80
C ARG A 268 -21.81 -11.47 -14.66
N ASP A 269 -21.35 -11.87 -15.85
CA ASP A 269 -20.73 -10.95 -16.81
C ASP A 269 -21.73 -9.98 -17.42
N GLU A 270 -22.95 -10.45 -17.68
CA GLU A 270 -24.04 -9.61 -18.16
C GLU A 270 -24.50 -8.61 -17.11
N GLU A 271 -24.52 -9.01 -15.83
CA GLU A 271 -24.87 -8.15 -14.71
C GLU A 271 -23.89 -6.99 -14.53
N LEU A 272 -22.56 -7.25 -14.55
CA LEU A 272 -21.55 -6.18 -14.48
C LEU A 272 -21.69 -5.21 -15.66
N LEU A 273 -21.91 -5.72 -16.86
CA LEU A 273 -22.09 -4.89 -18.06
C LEU A 273 -23.38 -4.07 -17.98
N HIS A 274 -24.44 -4.62 -17.43
CA HIS A 274 -25.71 -3.93 -17.23
C HIS A 274 -25.59 -2.82 -16.17
N LEU A 275 -24.98 -3.12 -15.01
CA LEU A 275 -24.73 -2.14 -13.95
C LEU A 275 -23.84 -0.99 -14.42
N THR A 276 -22.79 -1.28 -15.22
CA THR A 276 -21.94 -0.22 -15.79
C THR A 276 -22.69 0.63 -16.82
N GLN A 277 -23.69 0.08 -17.47
CA GLN A 277 -24.51 0.78 -18.46
C GLN A 277 -25.56 1.67 -17.83
N GLU A 278 -26.29 1.18 -16.82
CA GLU A 278 -27.37 1.91 -16.16
C GLU A 278 -26.88 3.11 -15.35
N ARG A 279 -25.71 2.99 -14.73
CA ARG A 279 -25.20 3.97 -13.77
C ARG A 279 -24.12 4.91 -14.34
N SER A 280 -23.91 4.92 -15.64
CA SER A 280 -22.94 5.84 -16.25
C SER A 280 -23.57 7.22 -16.43
N CYS A 281 -23.02 8.23 -15.75
CA CYS A 281 -23.45 9.63 -15.83
C CYS A 281 -23.22 10.28 -17.22
N TRP A 282 -22.45 9.65 -18.11
CA TRP A 282 -22.02 10.19 -19.41
C TRP A 282 -22.74 9.50 -20.57
N ASN A 283 -24.08 9.46 -20.50
CA ASN A 283 -24.87 8.73 -21.49
C ASN A 283 -24.93 9.39 -22.87
N ASP A 284 -24.72 10.70 -22.96
CA ASP A 284 -25.06 11.48 -24.15
C ASP A 284 -24.01 11.39 -25.30
N HIS A 285 -22.79 10.93 -25.01
CA HIS A 285 -21.71 10.84 -26.01
C HIS A 285 -21.29 9.42 -26.40
N ARG A 286 -22.09 8.42 -26.11
CA ARG A 286 -21.74 7.01 -26.36
C ARG A 286 -21.61 6.64 -27.82
N GLY A 287 -22.36 7.28 -28.72
CA GLY A 287 -22.30 7.04 -30.15
C GLY A 287 -20.96 7.39 -30.77
N ASP A 288 -20.40 8.53 -30.39
CA ASP A 288 -19.20 9.11 -31.01
C ASP A 288 -17.90 8.46 -30.53
N MET A 289 -17.91 7.85 -29.33
CA MET A 289 -16.72 7.25 -28.70
C MET A 289 -16.63 5.73 -28.86
N SER A 290 -17.64 5.08 -29.41
CA SER A 290 -17.68 3.61 -29.50
C SER A 290 -16.57 3.04 -30.36
N ASP A 291 -16.22 3.71 -31.45
CA ASP A 291 -15.16 3.29 -32.37
C ASP A 291 -13.77 3.44 -31.75
N ALA A 292 -13.50 4.54 -31.01
CA ALA A 292 -12.25 4.78 -30.32
C ALA A 292 -11.94 3.71 -29.26
N TYR A 293 -12.99 3.10 -28.67
CA TYR A 293 -12.85 2.05 -27.66
C TYR A 293 -13.21 0.66 -28.17
N HIS A 294 -13.31 0.48 -29.45
CA HIS A 294 -13.70 -0.79 -30.10
C HIS A 294 -14.97 -1.41 -29.53
N GLY A 295 -15.95 -0.57 -29.18
CA GLY A 295 -17.21 -0.98 -28.54
C GLY A 295 -17.06 -1.53 -27.13
N GLY A 296 -15.88 -1.41 -26.52
CA GLY A 296 -15.61 -1.91 -25.16
C GLY A 296 -16.33 -1.08 -24.10
N ARG A 297 -17.21 -1.74 -23.30
CA ARG A 297 -17.93 -1.12 -22.20
C ARG A 297 -17.07 -1.01 -20.93
N LEU A 298 -16.27 -2.03 -20.66
CA LEU A 298 -15.29 -2.01 -19.58
C LEU A 298 -13.99 -1.38 -20.08
N ARG A 299 -13.43 -0.49 -19.29
CA ARG A 299 -12.21 0.26 -19.65
C ARG A 299 -11.29 0.32 -18.44
N CYS A 300 -10.11 -0.26 -18.56
CA CYS A 300 -9.11 -0.28 -17.52
C CYS A 300 -7.91 0.57 -17.96
N TYR A 301 -7.46 1.45 -17.09
CA TYR A 301 -6.33 2.34 -17.32
C TYR A 301 -5.30 2.21 -16.23
N VAL A 302 -4.07 2.57 -16.53
CA VAL A 302 -2.95 2.57 -15.61
C VAL A 302 -2.14 3.84 -15.77
N HIS A 303 -1.83 4.49 -14.67
CA HIS A 303 -0.77 5.50 -14.61
C HIS A 303 0.49 4.81 -14.08
N ILE A 304 1.57 4.85 -14.85
CA ILE A 304 2.85 4.26 -14.47
C ILE A 304 3.79 5.39 -14.08
N MET A 305 4.14 5.42 -12.82
CA MET A 305 5.08 6.39 -12.27
C MET A 305 6.50 5.95 -12.59
N ASP A 306 7.18 6.72 -13.43
CA ASP A 306 8.55 6.44 -13.87
C ASP A 306 9.61 6.96 -12.91
N GLU A 307 9.33 8.08 -12.23
CA GLU A 307 10.22 8.78 -11.31
C GLU A 307 9.47 9.19 -10.04
N GLY A 308 10.20 9.39 -8.95
CA GLY A 308 9.62 9.79 -7.65
C GLY A 308 9.54 8.66 -6.64
N ILE A 309 8.82 8.90 -5.55
CA ILE A 309 8.68 7.97 -4.44
C ILE A 309 7.31 7.31 -4.54
N CYS A 310 7.29 6.00 -4.76
CA CYS A 310 6.07 5.23 -4.73
C CYS A 310 6.38 3.78 -4.35
N TYR A 311 6.11 3.42 -3.12
CA TYR A 311 6.25 2.05 -2.65
C TYR A 311 5.35 1.78 -1.45
N ARG A 312 5.16 0.49 -1.16
CA ARG A 312 4.35 0.01 -0.06
C ARG A 312 5.22 -0.49 1.07
N VAL A 313 4.91 -0.05 2.28
CA VAL A 313 5.57 -0.53 3.50
C VAL A 313 4.92 -1.85 3.94
N ASN A 314 5.28 -2.93 3.26
CA ASN A 314 4.74 -4.26 3.49
C ASN A 314 5.82 -5.33 3.79
N THR A 315 7.07 -4.92 3.84
CA THR A 315 8.23 -5.74 4.21
C THR A 315 9.14 -4.95 5.14
N LEU A 316 10.00 -5.65 5.91
CA LEU A 316 10.98 -5.00 6.78
C LEU A 316 11.95 -4.11 6.00
N ALA A 317 12.37 -4.55 4.81
CA ALA A 317 13.21 -3.75 3.91
C ALA A 317 12.54 -2.42 3.51
N ALA A 318 11.26 -2.49 3.11
CA ALA A 318 10.47 -1.31 2.76
C ALA A 318 10.27 -0.38 3.97
N TYR A 319 10.08 -0.94 5.17
CA TYR A 319 9.96 -0.17 6.41
C TYR A 319 11.24 0.61 6.75
N ILE A 320 12.40 -0.03 6.61
CA ILE A 320 13.70 0.63 6.83
C ILE A 320 13.91 1.76 5.82
N GLU A 321 13.65 1.49 4.54
CA GLU A 321 13.78 2.48 3.47
C GLU A 321 12.83 3.66 3.67
N ALA A 322 11.59 3.40 4.08
CA ALA A 322 10.61 4.43 4.39
C ALA A 322 11.11 5.40 5.47
N ASN A 323 11.66 4.85 6.57
CA ASN A 323 12.23 5.67 7.63
C ASN A 323 13.46 6.46 7.17
N ARG A 324 14.28 5.91 6.28
CA ARG A 324 15.44 6.60 5.69
C ARG A 324 15.04 7.77 4.79
N LEU A 325 13.92 7.64 4.08
CA LEU A 325 13.42 8.67 3.17
C LEU A 325 12.51 9.69 3.86
N ALA A 326 11.95 9.35 5.02
CA ALA A 326 11.04 10.23 5.75
C ALA A 326 11.58 11.66 5.97
N PRO A 327 12.89 11.88 6.29
CA PRO A 327 13.43 13.24 6.44
C PRO A 327 13.35 14.08 5.16
N LYS A 328 13.30 13.43 3.99
CA LYS A 328 13.27 14.09 2.67
C LYS A 328 11.86 14.36 2.17
N LEU A 329 10.87 13.69 2.77
CA LEU A 329 9.46 13.81 2.35
C LEU A 329 8.76 15.03 2.95
N PHE A 330 9.26 15.58 4.05
CA PHE A 330 8.62 16.64 4.79
C PHE A 330 9.63 17.69 5.24
N ASP A 331 9.24 18.97 5.14
CA ASP A 331 9.99 20.11 5.67
C ASP A 331 9.83 20.23 7.23
N GLU A 332 9.84 19.10 7.93
CA GLU A 332 9.82 19.11 9.39
C GLU A 332 11.25 19.21 9.95
N PRO A 333 11.43 19.88 11.11
CA PRO A 333 12.75 19.98 11.72
C PRO A 333 13.27 18.59 12.11
N ALA A 334 14.53 18.33 11.80
CA ALA A 334 15.20 17.05 12.12
C ALA A 334 15.13 16.71 13.62
N VAL A 335 15.08 17.71 14.48
CA VAL A 335 14.92 17.58 15.93
C VAL A 335 13.63 18.27 16.35
N HIS A 336 12.74 17.51 16.98
CA HIS A 336 11.48 18.07 17.47
C HIS A 336 11.75 19.13 18.56
N PRO A 337 11.04 20.28 18.58
CA PRO A 337 11.29 21.37 19.53
C PRO A 337 11.18 21.00 21.01
N SER A 338 10.41 19.96 21.35
CA SER A 338 10.27 19.46 22.73
C SER A 338 11.35 18.43 23.14
N ALA A 339 12.25 18.07 22.23
CA ALA A 339 13.34 17.16 22.57
C ALA A 339 14.46 17.91 23.32
N VAL A 340 14.97 17.28 24.38
CA VAL A 340 16.10 17.79 25.15
C VAL A 340 17.37 17.11 24.62
N VAL A 341 18.20 17.86 23.93
CA VAL A 341 19.45 17.39 23.33
C VAL A 341 20.62 18.14 23.92
N SER A 342 21.63 17.41 24.42
CA SER A 342 22.84 18.03 24.95
C SER A 342 23.65 18.73 23.84
N GLU A 343 24.31 19.82 24.16
CA GLU A 343 25.20 20.57 23.23
C GLU A 343 26.38 19.74 22.70
N ARG A 344 26.77 18.69 23.42
CA ARG A 344 27.91 17.82 23.05
C ARG A 344 27.50 16.60 22.21
N CYS A 345 26.30 16.63 21.62
CA CYS A 345 25.80 15.58 20.76
C CYS A 345 26.09 15.87 19.29
N LEU A 346 26.33 14.82 18.52
CA LEU A 346 26.46 14.89 17.08
C LEU A 346 25.22 14.27 16.42
N ILE A 347 24.34 15.09 15.86
CA ILE A 347 23.16 14.64 15.10
C ILE A 347 23.43 14.90 13.62
N GLY A 348 23.38 13.83 12.81
CA GLY A 348 23.53 13.92 11.36
C GLY A 348 22.29 14.49 10.67
N ALA A 349 22.49 15.12 9.53
CA ALA A 349 21.43 15.77 8.75
C ALA A 349 20.29 14.80 8.30
N ASP A 350 20.61 13.52 8.10
CA ASP A 350 19.65 12.47 7.71
C ASP A 350 19.05 11.74 8.93
N SER A 351 18.92 12.41 10.07
CA SER A 351 18.37 11.82 11.30
C SER A 351 17.15 12.58 11.77
N ILE A 352 16.20 11.86 12.36
CA ILE A 352 14.97 12.42 12.95
C ILE A 352 14.96 12.11 14.44
N ILE A 353 14.69 13.13 15.26
CA ILE A 353 14.52 13.01 16.72
C ILE A 353 13.09 13.37 17.06
N GLY A 354 12.37 12.43 17.66
CA GLY A 354 10.97 12.58 18.05
C GLY A 354 10.76 13.51 19.26
N ALA A 355 9.50 13.77 19.54
CA ALA A 355 9.08 14.62 20.66
C ALA A 355 9.48 14.03 22.02
N SER A 356 9.78 14.90 22.99
CA SER A 356 10.08 14.51 24.38
C SER A 356 11.23 13.52 24.52
N CYS A 357 12.13 13.43 23.54
CA CYS A 357 13.35 12.65 23.64
C CYS A 357 14.37 13.30 24.58
N GLN A 358 15.15 12.50 25.28
CA GLN A 358 16.27 12.93 26.13
C GLN A 358 17.56 12.33 25.60
N ILE A 359 18.46 13.16 25.07
CA ILE A 359 19.73 12.74 24.50
C ILE A 359 20.88 13.36 25.31
N SER A 360 21.65 12.48 25.97
CA SER A 360 22.74 12.88 26.88
C SER A 360 24.05 13.11 26.10
N ASP A 361 25.09 13.57 26.84
CA ASP A 361 26.39 13.97 26.32
C ASP A 361 27.12 12.91 25.52
N LYS A 362 27.99 13.33 24.60
CA LYS A 362 28.88 12.49 23.80
C LYS A 362 28.15 11.42 22.96
N THR A 363 26.89 11.67 22.64
CA THR A 363 26.08 10.79 21.80
C THR A 363 26.23 11.15 20.33
N SER A 364 26.32 10.15 19.46
CA SER A 364 26.38 10.33 18.00
C SER A 364 25.26 9.59 17.31
N ILE A 365 24.37 10.31 16.63
CA ILE A 365 23.21 9.77 15.89
C ILE A 365 23.37 10.14 14.42
N LYS A 366 23.41 9.14 13.53
CA LYS A 366 23.58 9.35 12.09
C LYS A 366 22.66 8.44 11.30
N ARG A 367 21.97 9.00 10.30
CA ARG A 367 21.06 8.28 9.39
C ARG A 367 20.05 7.41 10.16
N SER A 368 19.50 7.93 11.25
CA SER A 368 18.70 7.16 12.19
C SER A 368 17.44 7.93 12.61
N THR A 369 16.37 7.18 12.86
CA THR A 369 15.14 7.72 13.40
C THR A 369 15.02 7.35 14.87
N ILE A 370 14.81 8.35 15.72
CA ILE A 370 14.59 8.19 17.17
C ILE A 370 13.12 8.53 17.46
N GLY A 371 12.42 7.56 18.01
CA GLY A 371 10.99 7.66 18.33
C GLY A 371 10.68 8.55 19.53
N VAL A 372 9.43 8.91 19.68
CA VAL A 372 8.93 9.78 20.74
C VAL A 372 9.22 9.22 22.13
N SER A 373 9.55 10.10 23.10
CA SER A 373 9.83 9.75 24.52
C SER A 373 10.95 8.72 24.70
N THR A 374 11.93 8.72 23.82
CA THR A 374 13.13 7.83 23.88
C THR A 374 14.21 8.50 24.73
N THR A 375 14.84 7.72 25.60
CA THR A 375 15.96 8.17 26.44
C THR A 375 17.26 7.54 25.94
N VAL A 376 18.24 8.36 25.57
CA VAL A 376 19.57 7.95 25.14
C VAL A 376 20.58 8.51 26.13
N ARG A 377 21.28 7.62 26.84
CA ARG A 377 22.31 7.97 27.83
C ARG A 377 23.63 8.38 27.16
N GLU A 378 24.65 8.62 27.99
CA GLU A 378 25.94 9.12 27.52
C GLU A 378 26.73 8.12 26.68
N LYS A 379 27.62 8.62 25.82
CA LYS A 379 28.56 7.86 24.97
C LYS A 379 27.88 6.81 24.05
N VAL A 380 26.63 7.00 23.68
CA VAL A 380 25.91 6.11 22.80
C VAL A 380 26.17 6.47 21.35
N LYS A 381 26.32 5.45 20.49
CA LYS A 381 26.44 5.61 19.06
C LYS A 381 25.30 4.88 18.35
N VAL A 382 24.51 5.61 17.57
CA VAL A 382 23.42 5.07 16.76
C VAL A 382 23.66 5.40 15.30
N THR A 383 23.74 4.39 14.45
CA THR A 383 24.03 4.57 13.03
C THR A 383 23.12 3.71 12.19
N ASN A 384 22.46 4.31 11.18
CA ASN A 384 21.58 3.63 10.23
C ASN A 384 20.54 2.73 10.92
N SER A 385 19.91 3.22 11.98
CA SER A 385 19.03 2.43 12.84
C SER A 385 17.71 3.13 13.09
N ILE A 386 16.68 2.34 13.39
CA ILE A 386 15.35 2.81 13.73
C ILE A 386 15.09 2.45 15.19
N ILE A 387 14.89 3.46 16.01
CA ILE A 387 14.52 3.33 17.41
C ILE A 387 13.08 3.81 17.54
N MET A 388 12.16 2.93 17.93
CA MET A 388 10.75 3.27 18.09
C MET A 388 10.49 4.02 19.41
N HIS A 389 9.22 4.21 19.75
CA HIS A 389 8.81 5.04 20.88
C HIS A 389 9.16 4.43 22.25
N GLY A 390 9.54 5.29 23.22
CA GLY A 390 9.71 4.90 24.61
C GLY A 390 10.90 3.99 24.90
N VAL A 391 11.86 3.86 23.98
CA VAL A 391 13.05 3.04 24.17
C VAL A 391 14.02 3.71 25.13
N THR A 392 14.66 2.91 25.97
CA THR A 392 15.76 3.37 26.85
C THR A 392 17.05 2.72 26.40
N ILE A 393 18.06 3.55 26.08
CA ILE A 393 19.41 3.12 25.70
C ILE A 393 20.38 3.59 26.77
N GLU A 394 20.99 2.64 27.47
CA GLU A 394 21.94 2.91 28.54
C GLU A 394 23.30 3.37 28.01
N GLU A 395 24.21 3.73 28.92
CA GLU A 395 25.52 4.30 28.62
C GLU A 395 26.42 3.37 27.79
N GLY A 396 27.14 3.94 26.82
CA GLY A 396 28.22 3.25 26.08
C GLY A 396 27.76 2.29 24.99
N CYS A 397 26.47 2.25 24.65
CA CYS A 397 25.95 1.35 23.62
C CYS A 397 26.36 1.76 22.21
N ASN A 398 26.55 0.75 21.35
CA ASN A 398 26.77 0.93 19.92
C ASN A 398 25.69 0.18 19.13
N ILE A 399 24.85 0.92 18.38
CA ILE A 399 23.72 0.37 17.65
C ILE A 399 23.92 0.69 16.17
N GLN A 400 23.94 -0.34 15.32
CA GLN A 400 24.18 -0.18 13.89
C GLN A 400 23.22 -1.04 13.06
N GLY A 401 22.57 -0.44 12.04
CA GLY A 401 21.74 -1.15 11.06
C GLY A 401 20.59 -1.95 11.68
N SER A 402 20.12 -1.54 12.86
CA SER A 402 19.19 -2.31 13.68
C SER A 402 17.84 -1.61 13.82
N VAL A 403 16.78 -2.39 14.09
CA VAL A 403 15.47 -1.89 14.43
C VAL A 403 15.15 -2.28 15.87
N ILE A 404 14.88 -1.30 16.71
CA ILE A 404 14.52 -1.48 18.12
C ILE A 404 13.07 -1.05 18.31
N CYS A 405 12.23 -2.02 18.64
CA CYS A 405 10.79 -1.80 18.81
C CYS A 405 10.47 -1.05 20.11
N SER A 406 9.22 -0.60 20.21
CA SER A 406 8.77 0.29 21.29
C SER A 406 8.96 -0.29 22.69
N ASN A 407 9.33 0.60 23.64
CA ASN A 407 9.51 0.29 25.05
C ASN A 407 10.63 -0.74 25.37
N ALA A 408 11.51 -1.01 24.43
CA ALA A 408 12.68 -1.88 24.69
C ALA A 408 13.73 -1.15 25.57
N VAL A 409 14.52 -1.92 26.31
CA VAL A 409 15.59 -1.41 27.17
C VAL A 409 16.90 -2.05 26.74
N ILE A 410 17.85 -1.23 26.32
CA ILE A 410 19.19 -1.67 25.90
C ILE A 410 20.16 -1.45 27.07
N GLY A 411 20.70 -2.53 27.60
CA GLY A 411 21.64 -2.51 28.73
C GLY A 411 22.97 -1.83 28.39
N ARG A 412 23.68 -1.41 29.44
CA ARG A 412 24.95 -0.68 29.33
C ARG A 412 25.98 -1.43 28.50
N GLY A 413 26.72 -0.73 27.63
CA GLY A 413 27.81 -1.28 26.86
C GLY A 413 27.42 -2.23 25.72
N ALA A 414 26.14 -2.45 25.46
CA ALA A 414 25.70 -3.38 24.43
C ALA A 414 26.13 -2.96 23.01
N ASP A 415 26.64 -3.93 22.22
CA ASP A 415 27.00 -3.76 20.80
C ASP A 415 25.99 -4.51 19.90
N ILE A 416 25.04 -3.78 19.30
CA ILE A 416 23.92 -4.34 18.53
C ILE A 416 24.11 -4.01 17.05
N LYS A 417 24.26 -5.03 16.23
CA LYS A 417 24.47 -4.84 14.77
C LYS A 417 23.51 -5.71 13.97
N TYR A 418 22.77 -5.06 13.07
CA TYR A 418 21.84 -5.71 12.15
C TYR A 418 20.82 -6.63 12.83
N CYS A 419 20.35 -6.22 14.01
CA CYS A 419 19.37 -6.97 14.81
C CYS A 419 18.02 -6.32 14.79
N LEU A 420 16.98 -7.12 15.03
CA LEU A 420 15.64 -6.68 15.36
C LEU A 420 15.37 -7.02 16.83
N VAL A 421 15.16 -5.99 17.64
CA VAL A 421 14.80 -6.13 19.06
C VAL A 421 13.30 -5.93 19.21
N GLY A 422 12.63 -6.91 19.80
CA GLY A 422 11.18 -6.90 20.00
C GLY A 422 10.70 -5.80 20.97
N SER A 423 9.40 -5.53 20.96
CA SER A 423 8.79 -4.56 21.86
C SER A 423 8.87 -4.99 23.32
N ALA A 424 9.20 -4.04 24.21
CA ALA A 424 9.36 -4.25 25.64
C ALA A 424 10.45 -5.28 26.03
N GLN A 425 11.30 -5.68 25.11
CA GLN A 425 12.44 -6.57 25.41
C GLN A 425 13.54 -5.83 26.15
N ARG A 426 14.31 -6.58 26.94
CA ARG A 426 15.45 -6.06 27.67
C ARG A 426 16.73 -6.79 27.24
N ILE A 427 17.70 -6.03 26.74
CA ILE A 427 19.04 -6.52 26.43
C ILE A 427 19.90 -6.33 27.67
N GLU A 428 20.56 -7.39 28.12
CA GLU A 428 21.46 -7.37 29.26
C GLU A 428 22.72 -6.50 29.00
N PRO A 429 23.36 -5.95 30.08
CA PRO A 429 24.59 -5.20 29.95
C PRO A 429 25.75 -6.01 29.31
N ASP A 430 26.65 -5.31 28.60
CA ASP A 430 27.84 -5.88 27.95
C ASP A 430 27.55 -7.06 27.01
N GLY A 431 26.34 -7.19 26.52
CA GLY A 431 25.94 -8.21 25.53
C GLY A 431 26.68 -7.97 24.19
N GLU A 432 27.58 -8.87 23.84
CA GLU A 432 28.26 -8.87 22.54
C GLU A 432 27.55 -9.79 21.55
N ASN A 433 27.44 -9.31 20.33
CA ASN A 433 26.98 -10.09 19.15
C ASN A 433 25.69 -10.91 19.32
N TRP A 434 24.59 -10.25 19.60
CA TRP A 434 23.30 -10.87 19.37
C TRP A 434 23.09 -10.97 17.85
N ASP A 435 23.51 -12.11 17.29
CA ASP A 435 23.17 -12.50 15.93
C ASP A 435 21.68 -12.88 15.96
N TYR A 436 20.81 -12.04 15.39
CA TYR A 436 19.38 -12.28 15.18
C TYR A 436 18.43 -11.90 16.34
N TRP A 437 17.23 -12.17 16.23
CA TRP A 437 15.99 -12.04 17.01
C TRP A 437 16.15 -12.16 18.54
N VAL A 438 15.91 -11.07 19.27
CA VAL A 438 15.68 -11.06 20.72
C VAL A 438 14.36 -10.36 21.00
#